data_3133a45ec827814da2b0c7ede30ec36e
#
_entry.id   3133a45ec827814da2b0c7ede30ec36e
#
_cell.length_a   1.000
_cell.length_b   1.000
_cell.length_c   1.000
_cell.angle_alpha   90.00
_cell.angle_beta   90.00
_cell.angle_gamma   90.00
#
_symmetry.space_group_name_H-M   'P 1'
#
loop_
_entity.id
_entity.type
_entity.pdbx_description
1 polymer ?
#
loop_
_entity_poly.entity_id
_entity_poly.type
_entity_poly.pdbx_seq_one_letter_code
_entity_poly.pdbx_strand_id
1 'polypeptide(L)'
;KREEALKLSSRFLEYYVSTPYRERMELAQAIASTESGTVYEGVESMLRILAYSRNPAARSRTKEVVIQVLAASLLNADQLQALLEKYPVDKDVVGWIQLQIGRESQNSRRYKSARYWYKKVLQADVSEKLRNVAEKGLSSLEDAGAGMPTILVLAPLSGDFAEFGAAAIQGVLLAFEQAGLQGKVNVRPADTRADAAIALMRTQQAVNQDSVIAIIGPIMSSPAATVAAWLGSNFQHIPMITPTATDDGIARMGPNIFQVNITMKRLAQSIAEFASKCLDIREYAVLSPLGDYGASMSQSFTQAVERLGGNVIAFRNYEEGRPDYKTEFDLLRDVRFKQENRRRNIAKGAENLDAVNAKERRFYMQDSTFSFPGIFIPATNPADAGAIVSQTAFNKISGTFLGTSGWYGRELLVQGKRLVDSSYFSIPGLDMEKNATYDKFAKAFQEKWGSEPGEDKVAGLSYDAANIVFSSLSKMNNSLVNYMNNQSVFQGIYGDIRFKRGVNTNTKIITVQKGKFVPMNGCSPAN
;
A
#
# COMPACT_ATOMS: atom_id res chain seq x y z
N LYS A 1 25.76 -47.25 -20.82
CA LYS A 1 24.55 -48.02 -21.22
C LYS A 1 23.43 -47.13 -21.81
N ARG A 2 23.08 -45.99 -21.18
CA ARG A 2 21.98 -45.10 -21.64
C ARG A 2 22.34 -44.35 -22.92
N GLU A 3 23.49 -43.69 -22.97
CA GLU A 3 24.02 -43.03 -24.18
C GLU A 3 24.26 -44.01 -25.34
N GLU A 4 24.66 -45.21 -24.99
CA GLU A 4 24.89 -46.29 -25.97
C GLU A 4 23.56 -46.75 -26.57
N ALA A 5 22.50 -46.90 -25.77
CA ALA A 5 21.14 -47.19 -26.24
C ALA A 5 20.62 -46.06 -27.19
N LEU A 6 20.86 -44.81 -26.84
CA LEU A 6 20.54 -43.65 -27.73
C LEU A 6 21.29 -43.73 -29.06
N LYS A 7 22.60 -43.99 -29.02
CA LYS A 7 23.40 -44.12 -30.25
C LYS A 7 22.94 -45.29 -31.13
N LEU A 8 22.67 -46.43 -30.52
CA LEU A 8 22.25 -47.65 -31.25
C LEU A 8 20.86 -47.45 -31.87
N SER A 9 19.91 -46.92 -31.11
CA SER A 9 18.56 -46.67 -31.60
C SER A 9 18.55 -45.58 -32.70
N SER A 10 19.33 -44.53 -32.56
CA SER A 10 19.45 -43.48 -33.59
C SER A 10 20.04 -44.04 -34.89
N ARG A 11 21.15 -44.79 -34.79
CA ARG A 11 21.74 -45.47 -35.96
C ARG A 11 20.77 -46.43 -36.60
N PHE A 12 20.06 -47.25 -35.84
CA PHE A 12 19.09 -48.15 -36.39
C PHE A 12 17.98 -47.43 -37.16
N LEU A 13 17.42 -46.36 -36.63
CA LEU A 13 16.36 -45.55 -37.26
C LEU A 13 16.86 -44.81 -38.50
N GLU A 14 18.12 -44.45 -38.57
CA GLU A 14 18.75 -43.84 -39.71
C GLU A 14 18.97 -44.81 -40.86
N TYR A 15 19.49 -46.03 -40.57
CA TYR A 15 19.78 -47.05 -41.56
C TYR A 15 18.54 -47.82 -42.06
N TYR A 16 17.56 -48.05 -41.16
CA TYR A 16 16.37 -48.86 -41.47
C TYR A 16 15.11 -48.01 -41.53
N VAL A 17 14.99 -47.16 -42.54
CA VAL A 17 13.89 -46.20 -42.69
C VAL A 17 12.52 -46.89 -42.79
N SER A 18 12.44 -48.09 -43.43
CA SER A 18 11.21 -48.88 -43.59
C SER A 18 11.41 -50.26 -42.97
N THR A 19 11.07 -50.41 -41.69
CA THR A 19 11.18 -51.69 -40.97
C THR A 19 9.94 -51.88 -40.07
N PRO A 20 9.46 -53.12 -39.90
CA PRO A 20 8.39 -53.44 -38.96
C PRO A 20 8.77 -53.18 -37.50
N TYR A 21 10.03 -52.99 -37.20
CA TYR A 21 10.56 -52.71 -35.86
C TYR A 21 10.72 -51.22 -35.57
N ARG A 22 10.42 -50.36 -36.52
CA ARG A 22 10.65 -48.89 -36.40
C ARG A 22 10.04 -48.29 -35.13
N GLU A 23 8.76 -48.51 -34.88
CA GLU A 23 8.05 -47.97 -33.71
C GLU A 23 8.59 -48.52 -32.39
N ARG A 24 9.07 -49.77 -32.36
CA ARG A 24 9.74 -50.33 -31.17
C ARG A 24 11.08 -49.64 -30.88
N MET A 25 11.81 -49.27 -31.92
CA MET A 25 13.09 -48.58 -31.79
C MET A 25 12.87 -47.09 -31.46
N GLU A 26 11.86 -46.44 -32.00
CA GLU A 26 11.44 -45.09 -31.62
C GLU A 26 11.01 -45.02 -30.14
N LEU A 27 10.28 -46.03 -29.65
CA LEU A 27 9.96 -46.10 -28.22
C LEU A 27 11.21 -46.35 -27.35
N ALA A 28 12.12 -47.23 -27.77
CA ALA A 28 13.37 -47.47 -27.06
C ALA A 28 14.25 -46.21 -27.01
N GLN A 29 14.31 -45.46 -28.11
CA GLN A 29 14.99 -44.18 -28.17
C GLN A 29 14.36 -43.16 -27.24
N ALA A 30 13.03 -43.05 -27.23
CA ALA A 30 12.28 -42.14 -26.38
C ALA A 30 12.50 -42.44 -24.88
N ILE A 31 12.52 -43.74 -24.49
CA ILE A 31 12.86 -44.17 -23.12
C ILE A 31 14.30 -43.77 -22.75
N ALA A 32 15.26 -44.05 -23.63
CA ALA A 32 16.66 -43.70 -23.40
C ALA A 32 16.85 -42.16 -23.30
N SER A 33 16.11 -41.36 -24.06
CA SER A 33 16.08 -39.90 -23.95
C SER A 33 15.60 -39.44 -22.59
N THR A 34 14.49 -39.96 -22.09
CA THR A 34 13.98 -39.58 -20.74
C THR A 34 14.97 -39.91 -19.64
N GLU A 35 15.67 -41.05 -19.73
CA GLU A 35 16.68 -41.48 -18.76
C GLU A 35 18.01 -40.72 -18.87
N SER A 36 18.27 -40.07 -20.00
CA SER A 36 19.49 -39.26 -20.26
C SER A 36 19.31 -37.79 -19.91
N GLY A 37 18.14 -37.37 -19.41
CA GLY A 37 17.84 -35.99 -19.00
C GLY A 37 17.08 -35.15 -20.05
N THR A 38 16.88 -35.67 -21.26
CA THR A 38 16.04 -35.02 -22.29
C THR A 38 14.59 -35.50 -22.18
N VAL A 39 13.97 -35.24 -21.00
CA VAL A 39 12.66 -35.78 -20.63
C VAL A 39 11.56 -35.26 -21.57
N TYR A 40 11.61 -33.99 -21.95
CA TYR A 40 10.61 -33.38 -22.82
C TYR A 40 10.56 -34.05 -24.19
N GLU A 41 11.72 -34.22 -24.85
CA GLU A 41 11.85 -34.84 -26.17
C GLU A 41 11.45 -36.32 -26.13
N GLY A 42 11.77 -37.00 -25.03
CA GLY A 42 11.37 -38.40 -24.83
C GLY A 42 9.87 -38.56 -24.70
N VAL A 43 9.21 -37.76 -23.86
CA VAL A 43 7.75 -37.74 -23.70
C VAL A 43 7.07 -37.31 -25.00
N GLU A 44 7.57 -36.26 -25.66
CA GLU A 44 7.04 -35.81 -26.96
C GLU A 44 7.05 -36.94 -28.00
N SER A 45 8.16 -37.68 -28.09
CA SER A 45 8.26 -38.81 -29.03
C SER A 45 7.28 -39.93 -28.70
N MET A 46 7.05 -40.22 -27.42
CA MET A 46 6.05 -41.21 -26.98
C MET A 46 4.61 -40.75 -27.34
N LEU A 47 4.27 -39.47 -27.11
CA LEU A 47 2.97 -38.92 -27.44
C LEU A 47 2.73 -38.94 -28.98
N ARG A 48 3.78 -38.69 -29.76
CA ARG A 48 3.70 -38.83 -31.23
C ARG A 48 3.39 -40.25 -31.67
N ILE A 49 4.02 -41.28 -31.06
CA ILE A 49 3.69 -42.70 -31.34
C ILE A 49 2.25 -42.97 -30.96
N LEU A 50 1.77 -42.52 -29.80
CA LEU A 50 0.37 -42.70 -29.38
C LEU A 50 -0.63 -42.06 -30.31
N ALA A 51 -0.34 -40.87 -30.83
CA ALA A 51 -1.22 -40.10 -31.69
C ALA A 51 -1.33 -40.70 -33.11
N TYR A 52 -0.21 -41.17 -33.66
CA TYR A 52 -0.12 -41.46 -35.10
C TYR A 52 0.17 -42.93 -35.45
N SER A 53 0.59 -43.79 -34.50
CA SER A 53 0.82 -45.21 -34.79
C SER A 53 -0.49 -45.93 -35.13
N ARG A 54 -0.44 -46.75 -36.18
CA ARG A 54 -1.53 -47.69 -36.58
C ARG A 54 -1.43 -49.04 -35.89
N ASN A 55 -0.32 -49.30 -35.18
CA ASN A 55 -0.08 -50.58 -34.52
C ASN A 55 -0.67 -50.59 -33.09
N PRO A 56 -1.74 -51.37 -32.81
CA PRO A 56 -2.37 -51.38 -31.48
C PRO A 56 -1.39 -51.84 -30.37
N ALA A 57 -0.52 -52.79 -30.66
CA ALA A 57 0.45 -53.31 -29.67
C ALA A 57 1.53 -52.28 -29.32
N ALA A 58 2.00 -51.51 -30.31
CA ALA A 58 2.92 -50.41 -30.09
C ALA A 58 2.26 -49.30 -29.25
N ARG A 59 1.02 -48.93 -29.58
CA ARG A 59 0.26 -47.93 -28.80
C ARG A 59 0.03 -48.34 -27.35
N SER A 60 -0.40 -49.62 -27.11
CA SER A 60 -0.63 -50.14 -25.75
C SER A 60 0.63 -50.08 -24.91
N ARG A 61 1.75 -50.56 -25.44
CA ARG A 61 3.03 -50.54 -24.75
C ARG A 61 3.55 -49.11 -24.50
N THR A 62 3.42 -48.20 -25.47
CA THR A 62 3.81 -46.82 -25.35
C THR A 62 2.97 -46.09 -24.27
N LYS A 63 1.66 -46.40 -24.21
CA LYS A 63 0.75 -45.84 -23.20
C LYS A 63 1.21 -46.22 -21.77
N GLU A 64 1.56 -47.46 -21.52
CA GLU A 64 2.04 -47.89 -20.22
C GLU A 64 3.34 -47.15 -19.82
N VAL A 65 4.28 -47.05 -20.76
CA VAL A 65 5.57 -46.40 -20.52
C VAL A 65 5.41 -44.88 -20.31
N VAL A 66 4.65 -44.20 -21.16
CA VAL A 66 4.48 -42.74 -21.04
C VAL A 66 3.80 -42.36 -19.72
N ILE A 67 2.82 -43.15 -19.24
CA ILE A 67 2.19 -42.94 -17.93
C ILE A 67 3.22 -43.07 -16.78
N GLN A 68 4.12 -44.05 -16.85
CA GLN A 68 5.18 -44.21 -15.85
C GLN A 68 6.17 -43.05 -15.88
N VAL A 69 6.56 -42.60 -17.07
CA VAL A 69 7.47 -41.47 -17.23
C VAL A 69 6.81 -40.17 -16.75
N LEU A 70 5.56 -39.93 -17.12
CA LEU A 70 4.78 -38.75 -16.66
C LEU A 70 4.64 -38.77 -15.12
N ALA A 71 4.38 -39.93 -14.51
CA ALA A 71 4.25 -40.04 -13.05
C ALA A 71 5.54 -39.68 -12.28
N ALA A 72 6.69 -39.90 -12.90
CA ALA A 72 8.02 -39.59 -12.35
C ALA A 72 8.67 -38.33 -12.92
N SER A 73 7.98 -37.63 -13.81
CA SER A 73 8.52 -36.55 -14.65
C SER A 73 8.80 -35.26 -13.87
N LEU A 74 9.89 -34.59 -14.25
CA LEU A 74 10.29 -33.26 -13.79
C LEU A 74 9.86 -32.15 -14.78
N LEU A 75 8.91 -32.44 -15.70
CA LEU A 75 8.37 -31.45 -16.62
C LEU A 75 7.52 -30.41 -15.87
N ASN A 76 7.72 -29.13 -16.21
CA ASN A 76 6.92 -28.06 -15.65
C ASN A 76 5.52 -27.97 -16.30
N ALA A 77 4.62 -27.21 -15.68
CA ALA A 77 3.24 -27.10 -16.13
C ALA A 77 3.10 -26.59 -17.58
N ASP A 78 3.94 -25.65 -18.00
CA ASP A 78 3.89 -25.05 -19.34
C ASP A 78 4.33 -26.04 -20.41
N GLN A 79 5.37 -26.83 -20.14
CA GLN A 79 5.82 -27.93 -21.00
C GLN A 79 4.74 -29.01 -21.17
N LEU A 80 4.12 -29.41 -20.06
CA LEU A 80 3.03 -30.40 -20.08
C LEU A 80 1.81 -29.90 -20.84
N GLN A 81 1.46 -28.62 -20.69
CA GLN A 81 0.35 -28.01 -21.42
C GLN A 81 0.64 -27.93 -22.92
N ALA A 82 1.85 -27.53 -23.33
CA ALA A 82 2.25 -27.51 -24.72
C ALA A 82 2.16 -28.92 -25.38
N LEU A 83 2.56 -29.97 -24.66
CA LEU A 83 2.44 -31.35 -25.12
C LEU A 83 0.97 -31.78 -25.27
N LEU A 84 0.11 -31.38 -24.34
CA LEU A 84 -1.32 -31.67 -24.37
C LEU A 84 -2.04 -31.05 -25.57
N GLU A 85 -1.65 -29.83 -25.94
CA GLU A 85 -2.22 -29.10 -27.07
C GLU A 85 -1.72 -29.64 -28.43
N LYS A 86 -0.50 -30.20 -28.45
CA LYS A 86 0.16 -30.63 -29.69
C LYS A 86 -0.27 -32.01 -30.18
N TYR A 87 -0.62 -32.93 -29.28
CA TYR A 87 -0.88 -34.32 -29.64
C TYR A 87 -2.28 -34.80 -29.23
N PRO A 88 -3.12 -35.34 -30.19
CA PRO A 88 -4.41 -35.94 -29.87
C PRO A 88 -4.19 -37.36 -29.33
N VAL A 89 -4.14 -37.51 -28.01
CA VAL A 89 -3.97 -38.81 -27.33
C VAL A 89 -5.25 -39.23 -26.60
N ASP A 90 -5.26 -40.47 -26.11
CA ASP A 90 -6.45 -41.01 -25.43
C ASP A 90 -6.73 -40.33 -24.07
N LYS A 91 -7.97 -40.49 -23.58
CA LYS A 91 -8.48 -39.82 -22.37
C LYS A 91 -7.64 -40.08 -21.11
N ASP A 92 -7.12 -41.30 -20.95
CA ASP A 92 -6.30 -41.62 -19.76
C ASP A 92 -4.96 -40.89 -19.80
N VAL A 93 -4.30 -40.82 -20.96
CA VAL A 93 -3.03 -40.09 -21.11
C VAL A 93 -3.26 -38.58 -20.91
N VAL A 94 -4.33 -38.03 -21.49
CA VAL A 94 -4.77 -36.66 -21.23
C VAL A 94 -4.97 -36.43 -19.73
N GLY A 95 -5.68 -37.33 -19.06
CA GLY A 95 -5.93 -37.25 -17.63
C GLY A 95 -4.65 -37.28 -16.79
N TRP A 96 -3.68 -38.12 -17.17
CA TRP A 96 -2.37 -38.17 -16.50
C TRP A 96 -1.56 -36.88 -16.70
N ILE A 97 -1.55 -36.31 -17.89
CA ILE A 97 -0.91 -35.01 -18.16
C ILE A 97 -1.58 -33.93 -17.31
N GLN A 98 -2.90 -33.85 -17.30
CA GLN A 98 -3.68 -32.89 -16.50
C GLN A 98 -3.40 -33.05 -14.99
N LEU A 99 -3.31 -34.30 -14.50
CA LEU A 99 -2.96 -34.58 -13.12
C LEU A 99 -1.56 -34.06 -12.77
N GLN A 100 -0.59 -34.25 -13.66
CA GLN A 100 0.78 -33.75 -13.43
C GLN A 100 0.86 -32.23 -13.47
N ILE A 101 0.12 -31.56 -14.35
CA ILE A 101 -0.01 -30.08 -14.33
C ILE A 101 -0.61 -29.63 -12.99
N GLY A 102 -1.62 -30.35 -12.48
CA GLY A 102 -2.21 -30.10 -11.16
C GLY A 102 -1.20 -30.23 -10.03
N ARG A 103 -0.41 -31.31 -10.01
CA ARG A 103 0.63 -31.57 -9.01
C ARG A 103 1.75 -30.52 -9.07
N GLU A 104 2.24 -30.21 -10.26
CA GLU A 104 3.27 -29.21 -10.46
C GLU A 104 2.77 -27.83 -10.02
N SER A 105 1.53 -27.49 -10.35
CA SER A 105 0.87 -26.27 -9.88
C SER A 105 0.75 -26.24 -8.34
N GLN A 106 0.46 -27.38 -7.70
CA GLN A 106 0.42 -27.50 -6.23
C GLN A 106 1.80 -27.32 -5.61
N ASN A 107 2.83 -27.98 -6.16
CA ASN A 107 4.22 -27.87 -5.67
C ASN A 107 4.75 -26.44 -5.81
N SER A 108 4.37 -25.77 -6.89
CA SER A 108 4.66 -24.35 -7.14
C SER A 108 3.72 -23.40 -6.39
N ARG A 109 2.87 -23.91 -5.49
CA ARG A 109 1.87 -23.16 -4.72
C ARG A 109 0.85 -22.38 -5.57
N ARG A 110 0.67 -22.73 -6.85
CA ARG A 110 -0.36 -22.17 -7.74
C ARG A 110 -1.69 -22.89 -7.51
N TYR A 111 -2.27 -22.74 -6.33
CA TYR A 111 -3.39 -23.53 -5.85
C TYR A 111 -4.68 -23.39 -6.67
N LYS A 112 -4.94 -22.23 -7.25
CA LYS A 112 -6.08 -22.05 -8.18
C LYS A 112 -5.92 -22.91 -9.43
N SER A 113 -4.73 -22.93 -10.01
CA SER A 113 -4.38 -23.75 -11.16
C SER A 113 -4.45 -25.24 -10.80
N ALA A 114 -3.86 -25.62 -9.65
CA ALA A 114 -3.91 -27.01 -9.17
C ALA A 114 -5.35 -27.52 -9.03
N ARG A 115 -6.22 -26.73 -8.38
CA ARG A 115 -7.65 -27.06 -8.22
C ARG A 115 -8.38 -27.17 -9.56
N TYR A 116 -8.11 -26.27 -10.48
CA TYR A 116 -8.68 -26.31 -11.83
C TYR A 116 -8.34 -27.61 -12.53
N TRP A 117 -7.06 -28.01 -12.53
CA TRP A 117 -6.61 -29.21 -13.23
C TRP A 117 -7.09 -30.49 -12.55
N TYR A 118 -7.10 -30.60 -11.22
CA TYR A 118 -7.68 -31.75 -10.53
C TYR A 118 -9.18 -31.89 -10.81
N LYS A 119 -9.95 -30.80 -10.79
CA LYS A 119 -11.38 -30.84 -11.16
C LYS A 119 -11.59 -31.28 -12.60
N LYS A 120 -10.73 -30.84 -13.52
CA LYS A 120 -10.79 -31.22 -14.93
C LYS A 120 -10.58 -32.73 -15.12
N VAL A 121 -9.66 -33.34 -14.38
CA VAL A 121 -9.48 -34.81 -14.33
C VAL A 121 -10.74 -35.50 -13.81
N LEU A 122 -11.35 -34.98 -12.73
CA LEU A 122 -12.56 -35.58 -12.13
C LEU A 122 -13.81 -35.49 -13.03
N GLN A 123 -13.86 -34.50 -13.90
CA GLN A 123 -14.95 -34.32 -14.89
C GLN A 123 -14.77 -35.18 -16.14
N ALA A 124 -13.57 -35.71 -16.38
CA ALA A 124 -13.27 -36.55 -17.53
C ALA A 124 -13.64 -38.02 -17.26
N ASP A 125 -13.90 -38.75 -18.34
CA ASP A 125 -14.10 -40.20 -18.32
C ASP A 125 -12.74 -40.90 -18.30
N VAL A 126 -12.17 -41.03 -17.11
CA VAL A 126 -10.83 -41.57 -16.86
C VAL A 126 -10.88 -42.78 -15.90
N SER A 127 -9.78 -43.52 -15.83
CA SER A 127 -9.67 -44.69 -14.95
C SER A 127 -9.89 -44.33 -13.47
N GLU A 128 -10.47 -45.24 -12.70
CA GLU A 128 -10.72 -45.09 -11.26
C GLU A 128 -9.44 -44.73 -10.48
N LYS A 129 -8.33 -45.34 -10.87
CA LYS A 129 -7.02 -45.04 -10.27
C LYS A 129 -6.65 -43.55 -10.42
N LEU A 130 -6.87 -42.99 -11.60
CA LEU A 130 -6.56 -41.60 -11.87
C LEU A 130 -7.52 -40.66 -11.12
N ARG A 131 -8.80 -41.01 -11.07
CA ARG A 131 -9.82 -40.30 -10.29
C ARG A 131 -9.46 -40.21 -8.81
N ASN A 132 -9.14 -41.34 -8.19
CA ASN A 132 -8.74 -41.42 -6.76
C ASN A 132 -7.51 -40.56 -6.46
N VAL A 133 -6.55 -40.48 -7.38
CA VAL A 133 -5.36 -39.63 -7.19
C VAL A 133 -5.71 -38.14 -7.31
N ALA A 134 -6.60 -37.77 -8.22
CA ALA A 134 -7.05 -36.39 -8.36
C ALA A 134 -7.91 -35.93 -7.16
N GLU A 135 -8.77 -36.81 -6.62
CA GLU A 135 -9.56 -36.56 -5.40
C GLU A 135 -8.64 -36.32 -4.19
N LYS A 136 -7.63 -37.18 -4.00
CA LYS A 136 -6.62 -36.99 -2.94
C LYS A 136 -5.85 -35.67 -3.09
N GLY A 137 -5.50 -35.31 -4.33
CA GLY A 137 -4.87 -34.03 -4.62
C GLY A 137 -5.79 -32.84 -4.25
N LEU A 138 -7.06 -32.93 -4.62
CA LEU A 138 -8.04 -31.90 -4.31
C LEU A 138 -8.29 -31.79 -2.80
N SER A 139 -8.47 -32.93 -2.10
CA SER A 139 -8.64 -32.99 -0.65
C SER A 139 -7.45 -32.40 0.10
N SER A 140 -6.23 -32.71 -0.35
CA SER A 140 -5.01 -32.14 0.25
C SER A 140 -4.90 -30.62 0.09
N LEU A 141 -5.49 -30.04 -0.95
CA LEU A 141 -5.59 -28.59 -1.10
C LEU A 141 -6.63 -27.98 -0.14
N GLU A 142 -7.70 -28.71 0.15
CA GLU A 142 -8.74 -28.29 1.10
C GLU A 142 -8.24 -28.36 2.54
N ASP A 143 -7.58 -29.45 2.92
CA ASP A 143 -6.96 -29.65 4.24
C ASP A 143 -5.87 -28.63 4.54
N ALA A 144 -5.13 -28.20 3.53
CA ALA A 144 -4.11 -27.17 3.64
C ALA A 144 -4.69 -25.74 3.63
N GLY A 145 -6.03 -25.56 3.58
CA GLY A 145 -6.67 -24.26 3.39
C GLY A 145 -6.34 -23.61 2.03
N ALA A 146 -5.79 -24.39 1.12
CA ALA A 146 -5.37 -23.94 -0.20
C ALA A 146 -6.58 -23.50 -1.03
N GLY A 147 -6.58 -22.22 -1.45
CA GLY A 147 -7.69 -21.59 -2.18
C GLY A 147 -8.78 -21.00 -1.28
N MET A 148 -8.61 -20.97 0.04
CA MET A 148 -9.38 -20.13 0.94
C MET A 148 -9.08 -18.66 0.59
N PRO A 149 -10.10 -17.77 0.56
CA PRO A 149 -9.87 -16.35 0.37
C PRO A 149 -8.80 -15.85 1.35
N THR A 150 -7.75 -15.22 0.84
CA THR A 150 -6.60 -14.80 1.64
C THR A 150 -6.52 -13.29 1.71
N ILE A 151 -6.37 -12.76 2.92
CA ILE A 151 -6.00 -11.37 3.17
C ILE A 151 -4.51 -11.34 3.46
N LEU A 152 -3.75 -10.70 2.56
CA LEU A 152 -2.32 -10.53 2.71
C LEU A 152 -2.05 -9.33 3.62
N VAL A 153 -1.21 -9.50 4.66
CA VAL A 153 -0.80 -8.41 5.55
C VAL A 153 0.68 -8.11 5.34
N LEU A 154 0.97 -6.93 4.82
CA LEU A 154 2.32 -6.49 4.48
C LEU A 154 2.86 -5.57 5.58
N ALA A 155 3.83 -6.04 6.35
CA ALA A 155 4.46 -5.30 7.44
C ALA A 155 5.94 -5.66 7.56
N PRO A 156 6.82 -4.78 8.09
CA PRO A 156 8.20 -5.11 8.39
C PRO A 156 8.22 -5.99 9.65
N LEU A 157 8.47 -7.29 9.49
CA LEU A 157 8.50 -8.24 10.60
C LEU A 157 9.93 -8.52 11.09
N SER A 158 10.93 -7.94 10.43
CA SER A 158 12.34 -8.01 10.77
C SER A 158 13.04 -6.68 10.49
N GLY A 159 14.23 -6.47 11.10
CA GLY A 159 15.01 -5.23 11.02
C GLY A 159 14.53 -4.16 11.99
N ASP A 160 14.98 -2.91 11.77
CA ASP A 160 14.81 -1.77 12.70
C ASP A 160 13.34 -1.37 12.93
N PHE A 161 12.44 -1.74 12.01
CA PHE A 161 11.01 -1.42 12.09
C PHE A 161 10.14 -2.60 12.53
N ALA A 162 10.74 -3.68 13.05
CA ALA A 162 10.03 -4.91 13.41
C ALA A 162 8.95 -4.69 14.48
N GLU A 163 9.16 -3.78 15.42
CA GLU A 163 8.18 -3.44 16.46
C GLU A 163 6.89 -2.85 15.85
N PHE A 164 7.01 -1.95 14.89
CA PHE A 164 5.85 -1.41 14.17
C PHE A 164 5.13 -2.49 13.36
N GLY A 165 5.91 -3.42 12.76
CA GLY A 165 5.34 -4.57 12.06
C GLY A 165 4.56 -5.48 13.00
N ALA A 166 5.10 -5.79 14.17
CA ALA A 166 4.42 -6.57 15.19
C ALA A 166 3.12 -5.90 15.66
N ALA A 167 3.17 -4.58 15.96
CA ALA A 167 2.00 -3.80 16.33
C ALA A 167 0.91 -3.84 15.25
N ALA A 168 1.29 -3.73 13.97
CA ALA A 168 0.35 -3.83 12.85
C ALA A 168 -0.33 -5.19 12.80
N ILE A 169 0.44 -6.28 12.91
CA ILE A 169 -0.11 -7.64 12.93
C ILE A 169 -1.04 -7.85 14.13
N GLN A 170 -0.67 -7.35 15.31
CA GLN A 170 -1.51 -7.45 16.51
C GLN A 170 -2.87 -6.78 16.31
N GLY A 171 -2.90 -5.58 15.73
CA GLY A 171 -4.13 -4.88 15.39
C GLY A 171 -5.00 -5.65 14.40
N VAL A 172 -4.41 -6.16 13.32
CA VAL A 172 -5.13 -6.96 12.30
C VAL A 172 -5.69 -8.26 12.88
N LEU A 173 -4.91 -8.98 13.68
CA LEU A 173 -5.35 -10.25 14.28
C LEU A 173 -6.45 -10.05 15.34
N LEU A 174 -6.44 -8.94 16.07
CA LEU A 174 -7.52 -8.61 16.98
C LEU A 174 -8.83 -8.34 16.21
N ALA A 175 -8.77 -7.55 15.15
CA ALA A 175 -9.91 -7.29 14.27
C ALA A 175 -10.45 -8.58 13.61
N PHE A 176 -9.54 -9.47 13.17
CA PHE A 176 -9.90 -10.74 12.56
C PHE A 176 -10.67 -11.66 13.51
N GLU A 177 -10.22 -11.75 14.76
CA GLU A 177 -10.90 -12.55 15.80
C GLU A 177 -12.31 -12.00 16.08
N GLN A 178 -12.41 -10.68 16.25
CA GLN A 178 -13.70 -10.03 16.52
C GLN A 178 -14.69 -10.12 15.36
N ALA A 179 -14.18 -10.21 14.12
CA ALA A 179 -15.00 -10.38 12.92
C ALA A 179 -15.61 -11.79 12.78
N GLY A 180 -15.13 -12.79 13.52
CA GLY A 180 -15.63 -14.17 13.47
C GLY A 180 -15.44 -14.84 12.10
N LEU A 181 -14.34 -14.53 11.41
CA LEU A 181 -14.03 -15.03 10.06
C LEU A 181 -13.09 -16.24 10.04
N GLN A 182 -12.79 -16.83 11.21
CA GLN A 182 -11.98 -18.03 11.33
C GLN A 182 -12.60 -19.17 10.50
N GLY A 183 -11.76 -19.88 9.74
CA GLY A 183 -12.20 -20.94 8.84
C GLY A 183 -12.88 -20.48 7.54
N LYS A 184 -13.17 -19.18 7.37
CA LYS A 184 -13.75 -18.61 6.14
C LYS A 184 -12.74 -17.84 5.30
N VAL A 185 -11.77 -17.20 5.96
CA VAL A 185 -10.74 -16.37 5.37
C VAL A 185 -9.40 -16.70 6.02
N ASN A 186 -8.35 -16.71 5.24
CA ASN A 186 -6.97 -16.84 5.71
C ASN A 186 -6.33 -15.45 5.83
N VAL A 187 -5.71 -15.14 6.99
CA VAL A 187 -4.92 -13.92 7.19
C VAL A 187 -3.44 -14.32 7.15
N ARG A 188 -2.71 -13.84 6.14
CA ARG A 188 -1.31 -14.21 5.90
C ARG A 188 -0.38 -13.02 6.03
N PRO A 189 0.43 -12.95 7.10
CA PRO A 189 1.51 -11.99 7.23
C PRO A 189 2.63 -12.24 6.21
N ALA A 190 3.25 -11.17 5.72
CA ALA A 190 4.44 -11.23 4.88
C ALA A 190 5.40 -10.10 5.25
N ASP A 191 6.66 -10.48 5.50
CA ASP A 191 7.72 -9.57 5.90
C ASP A 191 8.19 -8.72 4.72
N THR A 192 8.04 -7.41 4.85
CA THR A 192 8.50 -6.42 3.87
C THR A 192 9.90 -5.89 4.18
N ARG A 193 10.43 -6.11 5.37
CA ARG A 193 11.69 -5.51 5.87
C ARG A 193 11.76 -3.99 5.72
N ALA A 194 10.63 -3.30 5.66
CA ALA A 194 10.51 -1.89 5.30
C ALA A 194 11.10 -1.52 3.92
N ASP A 195 11.36 -2.52 3.07
CA ASP A 195 11.96 -2.39 1.74
C ASP A 195 10.89 -2.48 0.64
N ALA A 196 10.96 -1.57 -0.32
CA ALA A 196 9.99 -1.46 -1.41
C ALA A 196 10.04 -2.64 -2.39
N ALA A 197 11.24 -3.12 -2.73
CA ALA A 197 11.42 -4.23 -3.66
C ALA A 197 10.97 -5.56 -3.03
N ILE A 198 11.29 -5.76 -1.74
CA ILE A 198 10.85 -6.94 -0.98
C ILE A 198 9.33 -6.94 -0.84
N ALA A 199 8.72 -5.80 -0.51
CA ALA A 199 7.27 -5.68 -0.41
C ALA A 199 6.57 -6.04 -1.74
N LEU A 200 7.08 -5.54 -2.86
CA LEU A 200 6.58 -5.88 -4.20
C LEU A 200 6.74 -7.37 -4.50
N MET A 201 7.92 -7.93 -4.28
CA MET A 201 8.19 -9.36 -4.50
C MET A 201 7.25 -10.26 -3.68
N ARG A 202 7.04 -9.94 -2.39
CA ARG A 202 6.10 -10.68 -1.53
C ARG A 202 4.66 -10.57 -2.02
N THR A 203 4.27 -9.38 -2.50
CA THR A 203 2.93 -9.16 -3.06
C THR A 203 2.72 -9.98 -4.33
N GLN A 204 3.66 -9.91 -5.28
CA GLN A 204 3.60 -10.68 -6.53
C GLN A 204 3.55 -12.17 -6.26
N GLN A 205 4.39 -12.66 -5.37
CA GLN A 205 4.41 -14.05 -4.98
C GLN A 205 3.06 -14.50 -4.39
N ALA A 206 2.47 -13.70 -3.50
CA ALA A 206 1.20 -14.01 -2.87
C ALA A 206 0.03 -13.99 -3.88
N VAL A 207 -0.07 -12.95 -4.70
CA VAL A 207 -1.16 -12.80 -5.68
C VAL A 207 -1.13 -13.92 -6.73
N ASN A 208 0.06 -14.39 -7.11
CA ASN A 208 0.21 -15.49 -8.08
C ASN A 208 -0.04 -16.89 -7.47
N GLN A 209 0.22 -17.07 -6.19
CA GLN A 209 0.13 -18.38 -5.52
C GLN A 209 -1.17 -18.60 -4.76
N ASP A 210 -1.73 -17.55 -4.17
CA ASP A 210 -2.89 -17.63 -3.27
C ASP A 210 -4.13 -16.98 -3.87
N SER A 211 -5.28 -17.26 -3.24
CA SER A 211 -6.53 -16.56 -3.52
C SER A 211 -6.61 -15.23 -2.77
N VAL A 212 -5.66 -14.33 -3.04
CA VAL A 212 -5.63 -13.01 -2.41
C VAL A 212 -6.86 -12.20 -2.84
N ILE A 213 -7.64 -11.76 -1.86
CA ILE A 213 -8.86 -10.96 -2.06
C ILE A 213 -8.73 -9.52 -1.56
N ALA A 214 -7.78 -9.26 -0.65
CA ALA A 214 -7.45 -7.93 -0.15
C ALA A 214 -6.01 -7.91 0.40
N ILE A 215 -5.43 -6.70 0.45
CA ILE A 215 -4.10 -6.45 1.02
C ILE A 215 -4.23 -5.37 2.09
N ILE A 216 -3.73 -5.65 3.30
CA ILE A 216 -3.60 -4.69 4.40
C ILE A 216 -2.11 -4.32 4.53
N GLY A 217 -1.79 -3.05 4.48
CA GLY A 217 -0.42 -2.57 4.36
C GLY A 217 0.01 -2.37 2.89
N PRO A 218 1.32 -2.12 2.64
CA PRO A 218 2.40 -1.92 3.61
C PRO A 218 2.17 -0.73 4.54
N ILE A 219 2.82 -0.74 5.71
CA ILE A 219 2.68 0.33 6.72
C ILE A 219 3.61 1.53 6.47
N MET A 220 4.67 1.37 5.69
CA MET A 220 5.61 2.43 5.31
C MET A 220 5.27 3.01 3.94
N SER A 221 5.45 4.32 3.74
CA SER A 221 5.04 5.04 2.52
C SER A 221 5.74 4.54 1.25
N SER A 222 7.06 4.35 1.26
CA SER A 222 7.80 3.89 0.07
C SER A 222 7.42 2.48 -0.38
N PRO A 223 7.38 1.44 0.49
CA PRO A 223 6.82 0.14 0.14
C PRO A 223 5.36 0.21 -0.30
N ALA A 224 4.52 1.03 0.36
CA ALA A 224 3.12 1.19 0.01
C ALA A 224 2.94 1.78 -1.40
N ALA A 225 3.71 2.81 -1.76
CA ALA A 225 3.68 3.40 -3.10
C ALA A 225 4.06 2.38 -4.18
N THR A 226 5.12 1.60 -3.95
CA THR A 226 5.61 0.60 -4.90
C THR A 226 4.57 -0.51 -5.15
N VAL A 227 3.98 -1.04 -4.08
CA VAL A 227 2.93 -2.07 -4.19
C VAL A 227 1.66 -1.48 -4.82
N ALA A 228 1.25 -0.25 -4.45
CA ALA A 228 0.10 0.43 -5.00
C ALA A 228 0.21 0.65 -6.51
N ALA A 229 1.37 1.08 -7.00
CA ALA A 229 1.63 1.31 -8.43
C ALA A 229 1.46 0.01 -9.23
N TRP A 230 2.02 -1.09 -8.75
CA TRP A 230 1.90 -2.37 -9.42
C TRP A 230 0.48 -2.93 -9.35
N LEU A 231 -0.14 -2.90 -8.17
CA LEU A 231 -1.48 -3.45 -7.95
C LEU A 231 -2.56 -2.67 -8.70
N GLY A 232 -2.49 -1.33 -8.66
CA GLY A 232 -3.43 -0.44 -9.33
C GLY A 232 -3.41 -0.58 -10.85
N SER A 233 -2.27 -0.97 -11.43
CA SER A 233 -2.13 -1.21 -12.86
C SER A 233 -2.55 -2.61 -13.29
N ASN A 234 -2.34 -3.65 -12.45
CA ASN A 234 -2.47 -5.04 -12.86
C ASN A 234 -3.67 -5.77 -12.24
N PHE A 235 -4.11 -5.38 -11.02
CA PHE A 235 -5.10 -6.13 -10.23
C PHE A 235 -6.09 -5.20 -9.53
N GLN A 236 -6.81 -4.37 -10.30
CA GLN A 236 -7.75 -3.38 -9.77
C GLN A 236 -8.94 -3.96 -8.99
N HIS A 237 -9.17 -5.26 -9.07
CA HIS A 237 -10.21 -5.95 -8.30
C HIS A 237 -9.77 -6.31 -6.87
N ILE A 238 -8.46 -6.24 -6.57
CA ILE A 238 -7.91 -6.50 -5.24
C ILE A 238 -7.69 -5.16 -4.53
N PRO A 239 -8.43 -4.82 -3.47
CA PRO A 239 -8.18 -3.61 -2.70
C PRO A 239 -6.90 -3.73 -1.88
N MET A 240 -6.14 -2.65 -1.86
CA MET A 240 -5.03 -2.45 -0.93
C MET A 240 -5.39 -1.30 0.02
N ILE A 241 -5.28 -1.53 1.32
CA ILE A 241 -5.52 -0.53 2.34
C ILE A 241 -4.27 -0.36 3.22
N THR A 242 -3.61 0.78 3.11
CA THR A 242 -2.46 1.11 3.95
C THR A 242 -2.92 1.85 5.20
N PRO A 243 -2.56 1.33 6.41
CA PRO A 243 -3.01 1.94 7.66
C PRO A 243 -2.29 3.24 7.99
N THR A 244 -0.97 3.30 7.83
CA THR A 244 -0.12 4.36 8.40
C THR A 244 0.61 5.22 7.39
N ALA A 245 0.68 4.83 6.12
CA ALA A 245 1.36 5.61 5.08
C ALA A 245 0.72 7.00 4.91
N THR A 246 1.56 8.06 4.93
CA THR A 246 1.11 9.46 4.88
C THR A 246 1.48 10.19 3.60
N ASP A 247 2.29 9.59 2.73
CA ASP A 247 2.72 10.22 1.48
C ASP A 247 1.53 10.45 0.54
N ASP A 248 1.54 11.61 -0.10
CA ASP A 248 0.51 11.96 -1.08
C ASP A 248 0.71 11.18 -2.38
N GLY A 249 -0.38 10.82 -3.00
CA GLY A 249 -0.37 10.17 -4.31
C GLY A 249 -0.50 8.65 -4.28
N ILE A 250 -0.26 7.98 -3.15
CA ILE A 250 -0.37 6.52 -3.05
C ILE A 250 -1.78 6.06 -3.50
N ALA A 251 -2.84 6.64 -2.93
CA ALA A 251 -4.22 6.28 -3.30
C ALA A 251 -4.60 6.65 -4.75
N ARG A 252 -3.84 7.53 -5.42
CA ARG A 252 -4.07 7.88 -6.83
C ARG A 252 -3.52 6.88 -7.83
N MET A 253 -2.74 5.90 -7.37
CA MET A 253 -2.14 4.87 -8.21
C MET A 253 -3.15 3.83 -8.70
N GLY A 254 -4.35 3.78 -8.09
CA GLY A 254 -5.44 2.92 -8.55
C GLY A 254 -6.75 3.15 -7.81
N PRO A 255 -7.90 2.81 -8.43
CA PRO A 255 -9.21 2.95 -7.80
C PRO A 255 -9.41 1.98 -6.61
N ASN A 256 -8.53 1.02 -6.46
CA ASN A 256 -8.51 -0.01 -5.44
C ASN A 256 -7.52 0.27 -4.30
N ILE A 257 -6.93 1.46 -4.24
CA ILE A 257 -5.91 1.83 -3.25
C ILE A 257 -6.50 2.80 -2.23
N PHE A 258 -6.36 2.48 -0.94
CA PHE A 258 -6.95 3.24 0.16
C PHE A 258 -5.88 3.56 1.22
N GLN A 259 -5.91 4.80 1.75
CA GLN A 259 -5.06 5.26 2.85
C GLN A 259 -5.93 5.62 4.05
N VAL A 260 -5.76 4.90 5.16
CA VAL A 260 -6.50 5.16 6.42
C VAL A 260 -5.99 6.40 7.12
N ASN A 261 -4.66 6.55 7.18
CA ASN A 261 -4.04 7.73 7.78
C ASN A 261 -4.25 8.98 6.90
N ILE A 262 -4.22 10.13 7.56
CA ILE A 262 -4.35 11.42 6.86
C ILE A 262 -3.03 11.78 6.20
N THR A 263 -3.06 12.15 4.93
CA THR A 263 -1.86 12.59 4.22
C THR A 263 -1.41 13.99 4.66
N MET A 264 -0.10 14.25 4.61
CA MET A 264 0.46 15.58 4.87
C MET A 264 -0.21 16.65 4.02
N LYS A 265 -0.42 16.35 2.76
CA LYS A 265 -1.14 17.24 1.83
C LYS A 265 -2.55 17.56 2.31
N ARG A 266 -3.29 16.58 2.84
CA ARG A 266 -4.66 16.82 3.32
C ARG A 266 -4.66 17.73 4.54
N LEU A 267 -3.70 17.61 5.46
CA LEU A 267 -3.55 18.52 6.59
C LEU A 267 -3.29 19.96 6.11
N ALA A 268 -2.31 20.14 5.23
CA ALA A 268 -1.99 21.45 4.68
C ALA A 268 -3.19 22.09 3.91
N GLN A 269 -3.91 21.30 3.13
CA GLN A 269 -5.11 21.75 2.43
C GLN A 269 -6.23 22.15 3.41
N SER A 270 -6.44 21.37 4.46
CA SER A 270 -7.49 21.63 5.44
C SER A 270 -7.31 22.98 6.14
N ILE A 271 -6.09 23.30 6.58
CA ILE A 271 -5.82 24.60 7.23
C ILE A 271 -5.88 25.76 6.23
N ALA A 272 -5.43 25.59 4.99
CA ALA A 272 -5.55 26.60 3.94
C ALA A 272 -7.03 26.87 3.60
N GLU A 273 -7.84 25.80 3.48
CA GLU A 273 -9.29 25.92 3.25
C GLU A 273 -9.99 26.67 4.39
N PHE A 274 -9.64 26.35 5.64
CA PHE A 274 -10.17 27.02 6.81
C PHE A 274 -9.78 28.50 6.86
N ALA A 275 -8.50 28.80 6.70
CA ALA A 275 -7.99 30.17 6.73
C ALA A 275 -8.62 31.05 5.64
N SER A 276 -8.78 30.49 4.45
CA SER A 276 -9.40 31.21 3.33
C SER A 276 -10.90 31.44 3.49
N LYS A 277 -11.64 30.40 3.97
CA LYS A 277 -13.12 30.44 4.01
C LYS A 277 -13.68 31.03 5.29
N CYS A 278 -13.01 30.76 6.43
CA CYS A 278 -13.52 31.15 7.73
C CYS A 278 -12.87 32.41 8.30
N LEU A 279 -11.62 32.68 7.92
CA LEU A 279 -10.88 33.85 8.38
C LEU A 279 -10.68 34.92 7.29
N ASP A 280 -11.14 34.62 6.06
CA ASP A 280 -10.99 35.46 4.85
C ASP A 280 -9.53 35.91 4.60
N ILE A 281 -8.58 35.05 4.94
CA ILE A 281 -7.16 35.32 4.73
C ILE A 281 -6.79 35.00 3.28
N ARG A 282 -6.11 35.96 2.58
CA ARG A 282 -5.66 35.82 1.20
C ARG A 282 -4.16 35.99 1.01
N GLU A 283 -3.47 36.65 1.94
CA GLU A 283 -2.02 36.84 1.91
C GLU A 283 -1.36 36.08 3.06
N TYR A 284 -0.33 35.30 2.75
CA TYR A 284 0.33 34.44 3.72
C TYR A 284 1.85 34.61 3.72
N ALA A 285 2.45 34.52 4.89
CA ALA A 285 3.87 34.18 5.04
C ALA A 285 4.00 32.71 5.40
N VAL A 286 5.08 32.08 4.98
CA VAL A 286 5.41 30.69 5.31
C VAL A 286 6.78 30.64 5.98
N LEU A 287 6.84 30.06 7.18
CA LEU A 287 8.06 29.68 7.90
C LEU A 287 8.11 28.17 7.95
N SER A 288 8.96 27.57 7.13
CA SER A 288 9.04 26.12 6.92
C SER A 288 10.27 25.53 7.60
N PRO A 289 10.14 24.42 8.34
CA PRO A 289 11.34 23.72 8.79
C PRO A 289 12.11 23.17 7.58
N LEU A 290 13.44 23.07 7.71
CA LEU A 290 14.29 22.43 6.71
C LEU A 290 13.97 20.93 6.63
N GLY A 291 14.12 20.35 5.45
CA GLY A 291 13.89 18.93 5.18
C GLY A 291 12.61 18.63 4.40
N ASP A 292 12.42 17.35 4.08
CA ASP A 292 11.36 16.87 3.18
C ASP A 292 9.95 17.14 3.73
N TYR A 293 9.76 17.03 5.03
CA TYR A 293 8.48 17.31 5.68
C TYR A 293 8.07 18.78 5.47
N GLY A 294 8.96 19.73 5.81
CA GLY A 294 8.70 21.15 5.65
C GLY A 294 8.44 21.53 4.20
N ALA A 295 9.26 21.01 3.28
CA ALA A 295 9.11 21.23 1.85
C ALA A 295 7.75 20.72 1.34
N SER A 296 7.37 19.49 1.66
CA SER A 296 6.11 18.86 1.25
C SER A 296 4.89 19.61 1.81
N MET A 297 4.89 19.94 3.10
CA MET A 297 3.81 20.68 3.75
C MET A 297 3.64 22.07 3.18
N SER A 298 4.73 22.83 3.04
CA SER A 298 4.71 24.19 2.51
C SER A 298 4.28 24.26 1.05
N GLN A 299 4.75 23.33 0.23
CA GLN A 299 4.31 23.20 -1.16
C GLN A 299 2.82 22.89 -1.25
N SER A 300 2.33 21.94 -0.44
CA SER A 300 0.92 21.56 -0.41
C SER A 300 0.02 22.70 0.06
N PHE A 301 0.47 23.47 1.06
CA PHE A 301 -0.22 24.66 1.55
C PHE A 301 -0.27 25.74 0.47
N THR A 302 0.86 26.09 -0.14
CA THR A 302 0.96 27.09 -1.21
C THR A 302 0.03 26.77 -2.37
N GLN A 303 0.07 25.54 -2.87
CA GLN A 303 -0.83 25.09 -3.93
C GLN A 303 -2.31 25.15 -3.54
N ALA A 304 -2.64 24.91 -2.26
CA ALA A 304 -4.01 25.04 -1.79
C ALA A 304 -4.45 26.51 -1.72
N VAL A 305 -3.60 27.37 -1.18
CA VAL A 305 -3.82 28.83 -1.12
C VAL A 305 -4.04 29.42 -2.50
N GLU A 306 -3.17 29.12 -3.47
CA GLU A 306 -3.27 29.61 -4.84
C GLU A 306 -4.58 29.17 -5.52
N ARG A 307 -4.98 27.89 -5.35
CA ARG A 307 -6.29 27.40 -5.86
C ARG A 307 -7.50 28.09 -5.24
N LEU A 308 -7.34 28.64 -4.03
CA LEU A 308 -8.38 29.39 -3.32
C LEU A 308 -8.33 30.91 -3.63
N GLY A 309 -7.46 31.33 -4.56
CA GLY A 309 -7.31 32.75 -4.94
C GLY A 309 -6.48 33.56 -3.95
N GLY A 310 -5.72 32.92 -3.07
CA GLY A 310 -4.77 33.56 -2.16
C GLY A 310 -3.34 33.55 -2.72
N ASN A 311 -2.41 34.11 -1.96
CA ASN A 311 -1.02 34.27 -2.36
C ASN A 311 -0.06 34.11 -1.17
N VAL A 312 1.05 33.37 -1.35
CA VAL A 312 2.16 33.33 -0.41
C VAL A 312 3.15 34.44 -0.77
N ILE A 313 3.18 35.49 0.03
CA ILE A 313 3.95 36.71 -0.22
C ILE A 313 5.37 36.68 0.33
N ALA A 314 5.63 35.80 1.31
CA ALA A 314 6.95 35.62 1.89
C ALA A 314 7.16 34.15 2.28
N PHE A 315 8.33 33.63 1.98
CA PHE A 315 8.72 32.24 2.31
C PHE A 315 10.12 32.21 2.89
N ARG A 316 10.30 31.53 4.02
CA ARG A 316 11.63 31.28 4.63
C ARG A 316 11.69 29.90 5.24
N ASN A 317 12.86 29.30 5.12
CA ASN A 317 13.17 28.06 5.83
C ASN A 317 13.86 28.39 7.16
N TYR A 318 13.64 27.54 8.15
CA TYR A 318 14.34 27.57 9.44
C TYR A 318 14.83 26.17 9.82
N GLU A 319 15.81 26.12 10.70
CA GLU A 319 16.31 24.89 11.32
C GLU A 319 15.61 24.68 12.65
N GLU A 320 14.99 23.52 12.87
CA GLU A 320 14.29 23.20 14.13
C GLU A 320 15.24 23.09 15.30
N GLY A 321 14.73 23.36 16.51
CA GLY A 321 15.49 23.30 17.74
C GLY A 321 16.45 24.47 17.97
N ARG A 322 16.45 25.50 17.12
CA ARG A 322 17.28 26.68 17.31
C ARG A 322 16.72 27.58 18.43
N PRO A 323 17.58 28.22 19.21
CA PRO A 323 17.14 29.13 20.26
C PRO A 323 16.65 30.48 19.75
N ASP A 324 17.00 30.86 18.51
CA ASP A 324 16.70 32.18 17.92
C ASP A 324 16.38 32.07 16.39
N TYR A 325 15.31 32.75 15.98
CA TYR A 325 14.82 32.84 14.62
C TYR A 325 14.84 34.27 14.05
N LYS A 326 15.65 35.15 14.65
CA LYS A 326 15.72 36.58 14.30
C LYS A 326 16.05 36.82 12.82
N THR A 327 16.98 36.04 12.27
CA THR A 327 17.40 36.17 10.88
C THR A 327 16.22 35.93 9.94
N GLU A 328 15.42 34.89 10.16
CA GLU A 328 14.25 34.54 9.38
C GLU A 328 13.18 35.64 9.48
N PHE A 329 12.98 36.19 10.67
CA PHE A 329 12.04 37.30 10.89
C PHE A 329 12.49 38.59 10.21
N ASP A 330 13.76 38.95 10.28
CA ASP A 330 14.29 40.14 9.62
C ASP A 330 14.12 40.05 8.09
N LEU A 331 14.31 38.86 7.53
CA LEU A 331 14.06 38.60 6.10
C LEU A 331 12.56 38.69 5.72
N LEU A 332 11.65 38.21 6.57
CA LEU A 332 10.21 38.35 6.36
C LEU A 332 9.82 39.83 6.39
N ARG A 333 10.31 40.59 7.37
CA ARG A 333 10.06 42.04 7.51
C ARG A 333 10.57 42.80 6.30
N ASP A 334 11.76 42.49 5.77
CA ASP A 334 12.30 43.12 4.57
C ASP A 334 11.42 42.86 3.32
N VAL A 335 10.92 41.63 3.16
CA VAL A 335 9.97 41.32 2.07
C VAL A 335 8.70 42.16 2.20
N ARG A 336 8.10 42.22 3.39
CA ARG A 336 6.89 43.00 3.64
C ARG A 336 7.12 44.51 3.43
N PHE A 337 8.24 45.00 3.92
CA PHE A 337 8.64 46.40 3.68
C PHE A 337 8.73 46.71 2.19
N LYS A 338 9.39 45.88 1.39
CA LYS A 338 9.51 46.08 -0.06
C LYS A 338 8.14 46.11 -0.74
N GLN A 339 7.23 45.24 -0.37
CA GLN A 339 5.87 45.23 -0.92
C GLN A 339 5.09 46.48 -0.56
N GLU A 340 5.12 46.90 0.70
CA GLU A 340 4.45 48.12 1.15
C GLU A 340 5.06 49.39 0.53
N ASN A 341 6.39 49.40 0.37
CA ASN A 341 7.09 50.49 -0.30
C ASN A 341 6.68 50.58 -1.79
N ARG A 342 6.63 49.45 -2.48
CA ARG A 342 6.17 49.40 -3.87
C ARG A 342 4.73 49.88 -4.02
N ARG A 343 3.82 49.44 -3.14
CA ARG A 343 2.42 49.95 -3.11
C ARG A 343 2.36 51.46 -2.91
N ARG A 344 3.19 52.02 -2.02
CA ARG A 344 3.30 53.47 -1.80
C ARG A 344 3.86 54.21 -3.01
N ASN A 345 4.88 53.67 -3.67
CA ASN A 345 5.46 54.24 -4.87
C ASN A 345 4.46 54.27 -6.06
N ILE A 346 3.67 53.20 -6.23
CA ILE A 346 2.57 53.14 -7.18
C ILE A 346 1.55 54.29 -6.90
N ALA A 347 1.12 54.39 -5.64
CA ALA A 347 0.15 55.44 -5.25
C ALA A 347 0.67 56.87 -5.44
N LYS A 348 2.00 57.07 -5.39
CA LYS A 348 2.66 58.36 -5.64
C LYS A 348 2.99 58.59 -7.12
N GLY A 349 2.72 57.63 -8.02
CA GLY A 349 3.07 57.75 -9.44
C GLY A 349 4.58 57.73 -9.71
N ALA A 350 5.37 57.09 -8.86
CA ALA A 350 6.83 57.05 -8.98
C ALA A 350 7.26 56.23 -10.23
N GLU A 351 8.23 56.76 -10.99
CA GLU A 351 8.79 56.07 -12.16
C GLU A 351 9.53 54.77 -11.76
N ASN A 352 10.28 54.81 -10.64
CA ASN A 352 10.92 53.61 -10.10
C ASN A 352 10.12 53.08 -8.91
N LEU A 353 9.36 52.01 -9.14
CA LEU A 353 8.50 51.40 -8.15
C LEU A 353 9.28 50.73 -6.99
N ASP A 354 10.50 50.30 -7.24
CA ASP A 354 11.36 49.61 -6.27
C ASP A 354 12.34 50.56 -5.57
N ALA A 355 12.29 51.88 -5.83
CA ALA A 355 13.11 52.86 -5.14
C ALA A 355 12.87 52.84 -3.65
N VAL A 356 13.96 52.70 -2.87
CA VAL A 356 13.93 52.63 -1.42
C VAL A 356 14.76 53.77 -0.82
N ASN A 357 14.11 54.60 -0.01
CA ASN A 357 14.82 55.57 0.82
C ASN A 357 15.46 54.87 2.02
N ALA A 358 16.79 54.91 2.10
CA ALA A 358 17.54 54.24 3.15
C ALA A 358 17.18 54.69 4.57
N LYS A 359 16.85 55.99 4.74
CA LYS A 359 16.44 56.57 6.04
C LYS A 359 15.07 56.06 6.45
N GLU A 360 14.10 56.05 5.50
CA GLU A 360 12.76 55.47 5.72
C GLU A 360 12.84 53.99 6.01
N ARG A 361 13.65 53.23 5.25
CA ARG A 361 13.86 51.79 5.51
C ARG A 361 14.36 51.54 6.91
N ARG A 362 15.40 52.29 7.36
CA ARG A 362 15.93 52.18 8.71
C ARG A 362 14.88 52.41 9.79
N PHE A 363 14.09 53.49 9.63
CA PHE A 363 12.98 53.80 10.53
C PHE A 363 11.95 52.69 10.58
N TYR A 364 11.44 52.25 9.41
CA TYR A 364 10.47 51.18 9.35
C TYR A 364 10.98 49.88 9.95
N MET A 365 12.22 49.48 9.68
CA MET A 365 12.79 48.26 10.23
C MET A 365 13.02 48.32 11.76
N GLN A 366 13.19 49.50 12.34
CA GLN A 366 13.36 49.68 13.76
C GLN A 366 12.04 49.81 14.54
N ASP A 367 11.07 50.56 14.01
CA ASP A 367 9.92 51.00 14.79
C ASP A 367 8.58 50.42 14.39
N SER A 368 8.46 49.93 13.15
CA SER A 368 7.18 49.38 12.64
C SER A 368 6.93 47.94 13.00
N THR A 369 5.68 47.62 13.30
CA THR A 369 5.19 46.23 13.34
C THR A 369 4.75 45.82 11.93
N PHE A 370 5.23 44.67 11.47
CA PHE A 370 4.88 44.11 10.17
C PHE A 370 3.78 43.08 10.31
N SER A 371 2.66 43.31 9.65
CA SER A 371 1.52 42.41 9.71
C SER A 371 1.45 41.49 8.48
N PHE A 372 1.29 40.19 8.75
CA PHE A 372 0.94 39.20 7.74
C PHE A 372 -0.43 38.65 8.11
N PRO A 373 -1.46 38.74 7.24
CA PRO A 373 -2.80 38.22 7.55
C PRO A 373 -2.78 36.77 8.02
N GLY A 374 -2.00 35.90 7.35
CA GLY A 374 -1.74 34.53 7.80
C GLY A 374 -0.24 34.21 7.85
N ILE A 375 0.19 33.47 8.87
CA ILE A 375 1.57 32.98 9.01
C ILE A 375 1.49 31.46 9.19
N PHE A 376 1.86 30.71 8.16
CA PHE A 376 1.86 29.24 8.19
C PHE A 376 3.21 28.71 8.64
N ILE A 377 3.19 27.90 9.71
CA ILE A 377 4.37 27.31 10.34
C ILE A 377 4.13 25.80 10.49
N PRO A 378 4.51 24.95 9.52
CA PRO A 378 4.39 23.51 9.61
C PRO A 378 5.50 22.90 10.48
N ALA A 379 5.58 23.29 11.75
CA ALA A 379 6.53 22.73 12.71
C ALA A 379 6.26 21.23 12.92
N THR A 380 7.32 20.46 13.15
CA THR A 380 7.21 19.01 13.41
C THR A 380 6.88 18.72 14.88
N ASN A 381 7.17 19.66 15.77
CA ASN A 381 6.93 19.52 17.20
C ASN A 381 6.33 20.80 17.83
N PRO A 382 5.56 20.66 18.93
CA PRO A 382 4.85 21.78 19.54
C PRO A 382 5.76 22.78 20.26
N ALA A 383 6.95 22.37 20.70
CA ALA A 383 7.89 23.27 21.39
C ALA A 383 8.45 24.32 20.43
N ASP A 384 8.88 23.90 19.22
CA ASP A 384 9.37 24.82 18.20
C ASP A 384 8.29 25.77 17.72
N ALA A 385 7.08 25.25 17.47
CA ALA A 385 5.93 26.08 17.12
C ALA A 385 5.69 27.19 18.15
N GLY A 386 5.68 26.85 19.43
CA GLY A 386 5.50 27.81 20.52
C GLY A 386 6.65 28.81 20.64
N ALA A 387 7.89 28.37 20.47
CA ALA A 387 9.08 29.20 20.49
C ALA A 387 9.08 30.22 19.34
N ILE A 388 8.78 29.79 18.12
CA ILE A 388 8.69 30.68 16.95
C ILE A 388 7.60 31.72 17.17
N VAL A 389 6.38 31.32 17.57
CA VAL A 389 5.28 32.26 17.82
C VAL A 389 5.64 33.26 18.91
N SER A 390 6.28 32.84 20.00
CA SER A 390 6.71 33.73 21.08
C SER A 390 7.70 34.80 20.60
N GLN A 391 8.60 34.43 19.71
CA GLN A 391 9.64 35.34 19.22
C GLN A 391 9.11 36.34 18.19
N THR A 392 7.95 36.08 17.51
CA THR A 392 7.34 37.04 16.57
C THR A 392 7.01 38.36 17.25
N ALA A 393 6.54 38.33 18.50
CA ALA A 393 6.22 39.55 19.25
C ALA A 393 7.46 40.45 19.50
N PHE A 394 8.60 39.87 19.86
CA PHE A 394 9.86 40.59 20.02
C PHE A 394 10.40 41.14 18.71
N ASN A 395 10.16 40.43 17.62
CA ASN A 395 10.59 40.81 16.27
C ASN A 395 9.57 41.67 15.54
N LYS A 396 8.56 42.21 16.25
CA LYS A 396 7.53 43.09 15.68
C LYS A 396 6.81 42.53 14.47
N ILE A 397 6.47 41.24 14.52
CA ILE A 397 5.65 40.53 13.53
C ILE A 397 4.31 40.16 14.17
N SER A 398 3.23 40.43 13.45
CA SER A 398 1.88 40.08 13.87
C SER A 398 1.12 39.36 12.75
N GLY A 399 0.14 38.55 13.11
CA GLY A 399 -0.73 37.84 12.17
C GLY A 399 -1.45 36.68 12.82
N THR A 400 -2.29 36.02 12.04
CA THR A 400 -2.94 34.78 12.45
C THR A 400 -2.01 33.61 12.19
N PHE A 401 -1.64 32.89 13.25
CA PHE A 401 -0.75 31.75 13.15
C PHE A 401 -1.54 30.51 12.74
N LEU A 402 -0.99 29.79 11.76
CA LEU A 402 -1.56 28.60 11.16
C LEU A 402 -0.54 27.46 11.25
N GLY A 403 -1.00 26.29 11.67
CA GLY A 403 -0.13 25.12 11.82
C GLY A 403 -0.75 23.82 11.35
N THR A 404 -0.08 22.74 11.68
CA THR A 404 -0.53 21.35 11.42
C THR A 404 -0.41 20.52 12.68
N SER A 405 -0.56 19.21 12.57
CA SER A 405 -0.56 18.27 13.70
C SER A 405 0.66 18.37 14.64
N GLY A 406 1.80 18.81 14.13
CA GLY A 406 2.99 19.08 14.97
C GLY A 406 2.81 20.17 16.03
N TRP A 407 1.69 20.92 15.98
CA TRP A 407 1.36 21.92 17.00
C TRP A 407 0.62 21.31 18.20
N TYR A 408 0.06 20.12 18.07
CA TYR A 408 -0.78 19.52 19.08
C TYR A 408 0.04 18.90 20.21
N GLY A 409 0.31 19.67 21.26
CA GLY A 409 1.00 19.22 22.45
C GLY A 409 1.08 20.32 23.52
N ARG A 410 1.26 19.92 24.76
CA ARG A 410 1.30 20.82 25.91
C ARG A 410 2.42 21.86 25.79
N GLU A 411 3.51 21.50 25.14
CA GLU A 411 4.69 22.35 24.93
C GLU A 411 4.36 23.62 24.15
N LEU A 412 3.42 23.54 23.19
CA LEU A 412 2.92 24.73 22.48
C LEU A 412 2.37 25.78 23.45
N LEU A 413 1.57 25.34 24.42
CA LEU A 413 0.93 26.22 25.41
C LEU A 413 1.96 26.76 26.42
N VAL A 414 2.96 25.96 26.78
CA VAL A 414 4.03 26.34 27.69
C VAL A 414 4.95 27.38 27.07
N GLN A 415 5.40 27.16 25.84
CA GLN A 415 6.33 28.04 25.13
C GLN A 415 5.63 29.27 24.55
N GLY A 416 4.46 29.08 23.92
CA GLY A 416 3.72 30.13 23.25
C GLY A 416 2.89 31.04 24.17
N LYS A 417 2.52 30.52 25.36
CA LYS A 417 1.68 31.23 26.34
C LYS A 417 0.42 31.84 25.69
N ARG A 418 0.14 33.12 25.97
CA ARG A 418 -0.99 33.85 25.40
C ARG A 418 -0.81 34.22 23.91
N LEU A 419 0.43 34.13 23.39
CA LEU A 419 0.70 34.50 22.00
C LEU A 419 0.19 33.47 20.98
N VAL A 420 -0.05 32.24 21.44
CA VAL A 420 -0.68 31.20 20.62
C VAL A 420 -2.22 31.22 20.70
N ASP A 421 -2.83 32.03 21.56
CA ASP A 421 -4.29 32.21 21.56
C ASP A 421 -4.74 32.74 20.20
N SER A 422 -5.86 32.23 19.69
CA SER A 422 -6.37 32.48 18.34
C SER A 422 -5.44 32.02 17.20
N SER A 423 -4.55 31.09 17.46
CA SER A 423 -3.90 30.31 16.42
C SER A 423 -4.78 29.11 16.01
N TYR A 424 -4.58 28.62 14.78
CA TYR A 424 -5.36 27.52 14.24
C TYR A 424 -4.44 26.49 13.60
N PHE A 425 -4.74 25.21 13.78
CA PHE A 425 -3.97 24.16 13.14
C PHE A 425 -4.83 22.95 12.79
N SER A 426 -4.47 22.27 11.71
CA SER A 426 -5.15 21.06 11.28
C SER A 426 -4.54 19.82 11.94
N ILE A 427 -5.42 18.94 12.38
CA ILE A 427 -5.03 17.61 12.86
C ILE A 427 -5.82 16.54 12.10
N PRO A 428 -5.33 15.27 12.08
CA PRO A 428 -6.19 14.17 11.69
C PRO A 428 -7.48 14.21 12.50
N GLY A 429 -8.60 13.93 11.88
CA GLY A 429 -9.92 13.89 12.54
C GLY A 429 -10.10 12.71 13.49
N LEU A 430 -9.00 12.12 13.86
CA LEU A 430 -8.89 11.07 14.87
C LEU A 430 -9.11 11.73 16.21
N ASP A 431 -10.16 11.33 16.94
CA ASP A 431 -10.38 11.83 18.30
C ASP A 431 -9.19 11.43 19.17
N MET A 432 -8.41 12.43 19.52
CA MET A 432 -7.25 12.27 20.41
C MET A 432 -7.70 12.11 21.87
N GLU A 433 -8.94 12.47 22.16
CA GLU A 433 -9.55 12.23 23.47
C GLU A 433 -10.14 10.82 23.50
N LYS A 434 -9.99 10.13 24.63
CA LYS A 434 -10.52 8.80 24.88
C LYS A 434 -12.01 8.77 24.53
N ASN A 435 -12.35 7.98 23.54
CA ASN A 435 -13.73 7.70 23.19
C ASN A 435 -14.06 6.23 23.53
N ALA A 436 -15.33 5.92 23.72
CA ALA A 436 -15.77 4.59 24.12
C ALA A 436 -15.35 3.47 23.14
N THR A 437 -15.09 3.82 21.87
CA THR A 437 -14.64 2.87 20.85
C THR A 437 -13.15 2.55 21.04
N TYR A 438 -12.35 3.58 21.31
CA TYR A 438 -10.93 3.39 21.64
C TYR A 438 -10.75 2.61 22.93
N ASP A 439 -11.53 2.93 23.99
CA ASP A 439 -11.44 2.24 25.27
C ASP A 439 -11.76 0.73 25.14
N LYS A 440 -12.76 0.40 24.32
CA LYS A 440 -13.08 -1.02 23.99
C LYS A 440 -11.94 -1.71 23.27
N PHE A 441 -11.34 -1.03 22.28
CA PHE A 441 -10.18 -1.56 21.54
C PHE A 441 -8.99 -1.76 22.48
N ALA A 442 -8.61 -0.74 23.26
CA ALA A 442 -7.46 -0.79 24.16
C ALA A 442 -7.61 -1.91 25.20
N LYS A 443 -8.80 -2.06 25.79
CA LYS A 443 -9.11 -3.15 26.72
C LYS A 443 -8.97 -4.53 26.05
N ALA A 444 -9.57 -4.73 24.89
CA ALA A 444 -9.48 -5.99 24.16
C ALA A 444 -8.05 -6.29 23.71
N PHE A 445 -7.28 -5.26 23.32
CA PHE A 445 -5.87 -5.38 22.96
C PHE A 445 -5.03 -5.82 24.16
N GLN A 446 -5.23 -5.19 25.32
CA GLN A 446 -4.53 -5.53 26.57
C GLN A 446 -4.89 -6.94 27.05
N GLU A 447 -6.17 -7.33 27.00
CA GLU A 447 -6.62 -8.68 27.36
C GLU A 447 -5.96 -9.76 26.49
N LYS A 448 -5.74 -9.46 25.19
CA LYS A 448 -5.17 -10.43 24.25
C LYS A 448 -3.64 -10.48 24.28
N TRP A 449 -2.98 -9.33 24.37
CA TRP A 449 -1.53 -9.22 24.17
C TRP A 449 -0.75 -8.92 25.47
N GLY A 450 -1.43 -8.64 26.58
CA GLY A 450 -0.85 -8.34 27.89
C GLY A 450 -0.20 -6.95 28.01
N SER A 451 -0.34 -6.10 26.97
CA SER A 451 0.20 -4.73 26.93
C SER A 451 -0.82 -3.77 26.34
N GLU A 452 -0.70 -2.50 26.65
CA GLU A 452 -1.50 -1.46 25.96
C GLU A 452 -1.01 -1.25 24.52
N PRO A 453 -1.90 -0.79 23.61
CA PRO A 453 -1.47 -0.39 22.26
C PRO A 453 -0.51 0.78 22.32
N GLY A 454 0.53 0.77 21.47
CA GLY A 454 1.56 1.83 21.44
C GLY A 454 0.98 3.21 21.08
N GLU A 455 1.64 4.27 21.58
CA GLU A 455 1.27 5.66 21.28
C GLU A 455 1.45 6.04 19.80
N ASP A 456 2.26 5.26 19.07
CA ASP A 456 2.51 5.40 17.62
C ASP A 456 1.26 5.14 16.74
N LYS A 457 0.18 4.63 17.34
CA LYS A 457 -1.10 4.31 16.70
C LYS A 457 -1.06 3.24 15.62
N VAL A 458 0.06 2.58 15.39
CA VAL A 458 0.19 1.57 14.30
C VAL A 458 -0.78 0.42 14.51
N ALA A 459 -0.87 -0.12 15.73
CA ALA A 459 -1.80 -1.19 16.05
C ALA A 459 -3.26 -0.79 15.78
N GLY A 460 -3.64 0.40 16.24
CA GLY A 460 -5.02 0.88 16.10
C GLY A 460 -5.42 1.21 14.66
N LEU A 461 -4.55 1.87 13.90
CA LEU A 461 -4.81 2.15 12.48
C LEU A 461 -4.85 0.86 11.65
N SER A 462 -4.04 -0.14 12.01
CA SER A 462 -4.06 -1.45 11.35
C SER A 462 -5.31 -2.25 11.72
N TYR A 463 -5.80 -2.12 12.95
CA TYR A 463 -7.09 -2.65 13.37
C TYR A 463 -8.24 -2.02 12.56
N ASP A 464 -8.25 -0.69 12.38
CA ASP A 464 -9.24 0.01 11.58
C ASP A 464 -9.19 -0.41 10.11
N ALA A 465 -7.99 -0.50 9.51
CA ALA A 465 -7.81 -0.98 8.15
C ALA A 465 -8.38 -2.40 7.97
N ALA A 466 -8.12 -3.28 8.94
CA ALA A 466 -8.64 -4.64 8.94
C ALA A 466 -10.17 -4.68 9.09
N ASN A 467 -10.74 -3.90 10.00
CA ASN A 467 -12.19 -3.81 10.17
C ASN A 467 -12.91 -3.29 8.93
N ILE A 468 -12.30 -2.35 8.19
CA ILE A 468 -12.84 -1.89 6.91
C ILE A 468 -12.92 -3.06 5.93
N VAL A 469 -11.85 -3.85 5.79
CA VAL A 469 -11.82 -5.02 4.91
C VAL A 469 -12.84 -6.08 5.36
N PHE A 470 -12.82 -6.48 6.63
CA PHE A 470 -13.67 -7.55 7.14
C PHE A 470 -15.17 -7.21 7.13
N SER A 471 -15.53 -5.98 7.52
CA SER A 471 -16.92 -5.52 7.45
C SER A 471 -17.41 -5.40 6.01
N SER A 472 -16.52 -5.06 5.08
CA SER A 472 -16.84 -4.99 3.66
C SER A 472 -17.07 -6.38 3.06
N LEU A 473 -16.33 -7.40 3.49
CA LEU A 473 -16.53 -8.79 3.04
C LEU A 473 -17.92 -9.32 3.36
N SER A 474 -18.49 -8.95 4.50
CA SER A 474 -19.82 -9.41 4.93
C SER A 474 -20.96 -8.68 4.23
N LYS A 475 -20.71 -7.55 3.58
CA LYS A 475 -21.72 -6.64 3.02
C LYS A 475 -21.61 -6.44 1.50
N MET A 476 -20.53 -6.92 0.87
CA MET A 476 -20.32 -6.74 -0.57
C MET A 476 -21.30 -7.56 -1.41
N ASN A 477 -21.80 -6.94 -2.48
CA ASN A 477 -22.69 -7.59 -3.45
C ASN A 477 -21.98 -8.04 -4.72
N ASN A 478 -20.71 -7.97 -4.91
CA ASN A 478 -19.91 -8.52 -6.03
C ASN A 478 -18.47 -7.99 -6.06
N SER A 479 -18.19 -6.80 -5.51
CA SER A 479 -16.85 -6.20 -5.55
C SER A 479 -16.55 -5.47 -4.26
N LEU A 480 -15.48 -5.93 -3.59
CA LEU A 480 -14.96 -5.31 -2.36
C LEU A 480 -14.52 -3.86 -2.61
N VAL A 481 -13.85 -3.62 -3.75
CA VAL A 481 -13.40 -2.28 -4.15
C VAL A 481 -14.58 -1.32 -4.36
N ASN A 482 -15.62 -1.78 -5.05
CA ASN A 482 -16.81 -0.95 -5.28
C ASN A 482 -17.54 -0.63 -3.99
N TYR A 483 -17.65 -1.61 -3.07
CA TYR A 483 -18.25 -1.36 -1.77
C TYR A 483 -17.45 -0.30 -0.99
N MET A 484 -16.12 -0.44 -0.90
CA MET A 484 -15.26 0.50 -0.18
C MET A 484 -15.28 1.92 -0.78
N ASN A 485 -15.37 2.06 -2.11
CA ASN A 485 -15.46 3.35 -2.77
C ASN A 485 -16.83 4.04 -2.59
N ASN A 486 -17.90 3.28 -2.45
CA ASN A 486 -19.27 3.82 -2.34
C ASN A 486 -19.71 4.02 -0.88
N GLN A 487 -19.02 3.43 0.08
CA GLN A 487 -19.32 3.64 1.50
C GLN A 487 -18.90 5.05 1.93
N SER A 488 -19.84 5.82 2.45
CA SER A 488 -19.62 7.21 2.81
C SER A 488 -18.74 7.37 4.07
N VAL A 489 -18.88 6.47 5.03
CA VAL A 489 -18.20 6.52 6.34
C VAL A 489 -17.93 5.12 6.84
N PHE A 490 -16.71 4.89 7.33
CA PHE A 490 -16.37 3.75 8.18
C PHE A 490 -16.09 4.26 9.59
N GLN A 491 -16.58 3.54 10.60
CA GLN A 491 -16.28 3.87 11.99
C GLN A 491 -14.93 3.28 12.39
N GLY A 492 -13.99 4.14 12.73
CA GLY A 492 -12.69 3.76 13.28
C GLY A 492 -12.60 4.00 14.79
N ILE A 493 -11.59 3.44 15.43
CA ILE A 493 -11.36 3.58 16.87
C ILE A 493 -10.91 4.98 17.27
N TYR A 494 -10.26 5.69 16.33
CA TYR A 494 -9.86 7.09 16.54
C TYR A 494 -10.85 8.10 15.94
N GLY A 495 -11.96 7.64 15.36
CA GLY A 495 -12.97 8.46 14.72
C GLY A 495 -13.33 7.99 13.31
N ASP A 496 -14.26 8.69 12.69
CA ASP A 496 -14.75 8.35 11.35
C ASP A 496 -13.64 8.35 10.30
N ILE A 497 -13.68 7.37 9.40
CA ILE A 497 -12.81 7.29 8.22
C ILE A 497 -13.68 7.53 6.99
N ARG A 498 -13.34 8.55 6.21
CA ARG A 498 -14.12 9.01 5.04
C ARG A 498 -13.23 9.05 3.81
N PHE A 499 -13.34 8.07 2.95
CA PHE A 499 -12.56 8.04 1.72
C PHE A 499 -13.12 8.97 0.65
N LYS A 500 -12.23 9.75 0.04
CA LYS A 500 -12.48 10.45 -1.21
C LYS A 500 -11.35 10.10 -2.18
N ARG A 501 -11.69 9.33 -3.21
CA ARG A 501 -10.68 8.75 -4.13
C ARG A 501 -9.57 8.01 -3.37
N GLY A 502 -9.97 7.14 -2.45
CA GLY A 502 -9.06 6.32 -1.64
C GLY A 502 -8.30 7.04 -0.51
N VAL A 503 -8.35 8.36 -0.41
CA VAL A 503 -7.70 9.13 0.67
C VAL A 503 -8.69 9.43 1.77
N ASN A 504 -8.33 9.16 3.03
CA ASN A 504 -9.12 9.61 4.18
C ASN A 504 -9.08 11.14 4.26
N THR A 505 -10.26 11.76 4.32
CA THR A 505 -10.41 13.23 4.31
C THR A 505 -10.82 13.81 5.66
N ASN A 506 -10.97 12.97 6.69
CA ASN A 506 -11.44 13.41 8.00
C ASN A 506 -10.34 14.16 8.77
N THR A 507 -10.37 15.49 8.67
CA THR A 507 -9.48 16.40 9.41
C THR A 507 -10.28 17.30 10.33
N LYS A 508 -9.70 17.67 11.46
CA LYS A 508 -10.25 18.67 12.40
C LYS A 508 -9.36 19.90 12.42
N ILE A 509 -9.96 21.05 12.63
CA ILE A 509 -9.23 22.29 12.94
C ILE A 509 -9.34 22.51 14.44
N ILE A 510 -8.21 22.79 15.05
CA ILE A 510 -8.09 23.16 16.46
C ILE A 510 -7.68 24.62 16.55
N THR A 511 -8.26 25.32 17.49
CA THR A 511 -7.77 26.65 17.90
C THR A 511 -7.28 26.61 19.35
N VAL A 512 -6.46 27.58 19.72
CA VAL A 512 -6.07 27.79 21.11
C VAL A 512 -6.89 28.94 21.70
N GLN A 513 -7.58 28.67 22.80
CA GLN A 513 -8.35 29.68 23.52
C GLN A 513 -8.08 29.60 25.01
N LYS A 514 -7.63 30.71 25.59
CA LYS A 514 -7.31 30.81 27.05
C LYS A 514 -6.39 29.69 27.52
N GLY A 515 -5.38 29.35 26.68
CA GLY A 515 -4.42 28.29 26.96
C GLY A 515 -5.01 26.86 26.91
N LYS A 516 -6.09 26.62 26.15
CA LYS A 516 -6.69 25.30 25.94
C LYS A 516 -6.88 25.06 24.45
N PHE A 517 -6.77 23.80 24.03
CA PHE A 517 -7.13 23.37 22.68
C PHE A 517 -8.66 23.24 22.56
N VAL A 518 -9.23 23.90 21.57
CA VAL A 518 -10.68 23.90 21.32
C VAL A 518 -10.92 23.48 19.86
N PRO A 519 -11.67 22.41 19.58
CA PRO A 519 -11.99 22.05 18.22
C PRO A 519 -12.92 23.11 17.58
N MET A 520 -12.78 23.30 16.26
CA MET A 520 -13.65 24.17 15.47
C MET A 520 -14.81 23.36 14.88
N ASN A 521 -16.02 23.89 14.97
CA ASN A 521 -17.21 23.38 14.30
C ASN A 521 -17.56 24.32 13.13
N GLY A 522 -17.15 23.92 11.92
CA GLY A 522 -17.18 24.86 10.79
C GLY A 522 -16.25 26.05 11.05
N CYS A 523 -16.81 27.27 11.02
CA CYS A 523 -16.04 28.49 11.27
C CYS A 523 -16.11 29.01 12.72
N SER A 524 -16.81 28.32 13.60
CA SER A 524 -16.96 28.70 15.02
C SER A 524 -16.30 27.67 15.95
N PRO A 525 -15.76 28.09 17.12
CA PRO A 525 -15.33 27.15 18.13
C PRO A 525 -16.48 26.23 18.55
N ALA A 526 -16.18 24.95 18.82
CA ALA A 526 -17.16 24.06 19.45
C ALA A 526 -17.36 24.46 20.91
N ASN A 527 -18.61 24.57 21.32
CA ASN A 527 -18.99 24.87 22.72
C ASN A 527 -18.60 23.75 23.67
#